data_9ee370d8e5921449f0cb1b782292bebb
#
_entry.id   9ee370d8e5921449f0cb1b782292bebb
#
_cell.length_a   1.000
_cell.length_b   1.000
_cell.length_c   1.000
_cell.angle_alpha   90.00
_cell.angle_beta   90.00
_cell.angle_gamma   90.00
#
_symmetry.space_group_name_H-M   'P 1'
#
loop_
_entity.id
_entity.type
_entity.pdbx_description
1 polymer ?
#
loop_
_entity_poly.entity_id
_entity_poly.type
_entity_poly.pdbx_seq_one_letter_code
_entity_poly.pdbx_strand_id
1 'polypeptide(L)'
;MKRILTIFAAIVVVAANAFAQNSNYREKASHFYATAEFNLTGADYQGWGKPDFGSYGFTVSPGYRFNQHWAVFVPVNADVLLLNRQSTKNYVEQGTLGLGGSYTLTMKDHMALEFVVSGNSTYIKSDLNYFKAKAAVNFGFHGLGGTPYVGIGCSYLSPYGNVANDKLMLEINFGFTIF
;
A
#
# COMPACT_ATOMS: atom_id res chain seq x y z
N MET A 1 -5.02 15.37 10.88
CA MET A 1 -5.39 15.36 9.45
C MET A 1 -4.56 16.33 8.60
N LYS A 2 -4.66 17.67 8.78
CA LYS A 2 -3.96 18.62 7.89
C LYS A 2 -2.45 18.36 7.73
N ARG A 3 -1.73 18.04 8.80
CA ARG A 3 -0.28 17.80 8.76
C ARG A 3 0.11 16.53 8.00
N ILE A 4 -0.66 15.44 8.14
CA ILE A 4 -0.44 14.19 7.42
C ILE A 4 -0.68 14.39 5.93
N LEU A 5 -1.78 15.08 5.58
CA LEU A 5 -2.11 15.40 4.19
C LEU A 5 -1.05 16.30 3.53
N THR A 6 -0.48 17.24 4.28
CA THR A 6 0.59 18.13 3.79
C THR A 6 1.90 17.37 3.55
N ILE A 7 2.29 16.48 4.46
CA ILE A 7 3.47 15.62 4.28
C ILE A 7 3.27 14.69 3.07
N PHE A 8 2.09 14.12 2.95
CA PHE A 8 1.72 13.25 1.84
C PHE A 8 1.77 13.98 0.49
N ALA A 9 1.16 15.16 0.42
CA ALA A 9 1.22 16.00 -0.78
C ALA A 9 2.66 16.40 -1.13
N ALA A 10 3.48 16.72 -0.15
CA ALA A 10 4.88 17.05 -0.38
C ALA A 10 5.68 15.85 -0.92
N ILE A 11 5.48 14.63 -0.38
CA ILE A 11 6.12 13.41 -0.87
C ILE A 11 5.69 13.11 -2.31
N VAL A 12 4.40 13.22 -2.62
CA VAL A 12 3.87 13.00 -3.98
C VAL A 12 4.44 14.02 -4.96
N VAL A 13 4.52 15.30 -4.59
CA VAL A 13 5.08 16.36 -5.44
C VAL A 13 6.58 16.15 -5.66
N VAL A 14 7.34 15.79 -4.64
CA VAL A 14 8.78 15.51 -4.75
C VAL A 14 9.01 14.28 -5.62
N ALA A 15 8.24 13.20 -5.42
CA ALA A 15 8.31 12.01 -6.24
C ALA A 15 7.96 12.34 -7.72
N ALA A 16 6.85 13.03 -7.97
CA ALA A 16 6.44 13.42 -9.32
C ALA A 16 7.50 14.27 -10.04
N ASN A 17 8.11 15.24 -9.36
CA ASN A 17 9.15 16.07 -9.95
C ASN A 17 10.47 15.32 -10.20
N ALA A 18 10.86 14.39 -9.33
CA ALA A 18 12.05 13.57 -9.52
C ALA A 18 11.93 12.63 -10.74
N PHE A 19 10.71 12.23 -11.08
CA PHE A 19 10.44 11.26 -12.16
C PHE A 19 10.02 11.91 -13.49
N ALA A 20 9.51 13.15 -13.48
CA ALA A 20 9.08 13.85 -14.71
C ALA A 20 10.24 14.16 -15.69
N GLN A 21 11.49 14.10 -15.27
CA GLN A 21 12.66 14.46 -16.08
C GLN A 21 13.16 13.36 -17.02
N ASN A 22 12.61 12.15 -17.03
CA ASN A 22 13.22 11.03 -17.75
C ASN A 22 12.23 10.16 -18.51
N SER A 23 11.79 10.62 -19.69
CA SER A 23 10.89 9.87 -20.59
C SER A 23 11.52 8.65 -21.29
N ASN A 24 12.81 8.36 -21.08
CA ASN A 24 13.54 7.25 -21.73
C ASN A 24 13.75 6.02 -20.83
N TYR A 25 12.95 5.84 -19.78
CA TYR A 25 13.20 4.81 -18.75
C TYR A 25 12.81 3.38 -19.14
N ARG A 26 12.20 3.16 -20.29
CA ARG A 26 11.73 1.83 -20.72
C ARG A 26 12.83 0.78 -20.95
N GLU A 27 14.10 1.20 -21.06
CA GLU A 27 15.20 0.29 -21.40
C GLU A 27 16.20 0.02 -20.27
N LYS A 28 16.13 0.72 -19.13
CA LYS A 28 17.07 0.48 -18.03
C LYS A 28 16.64 -0.71 -17.19
N ALA A 29 17.51 -1.71 -17.09
CA ALA A 29 17.31 -2.90 -16.27
C ALA A 29 17.13 -2.59 -14.77
N SER A 30 17.54 -1.39 -14.31
CA SER A 30 17.42 -0.94 -12.91
C SER A 30 17.11 0.55 -12.84
N HIS A 31 16.15 0.92 -11.99
CA HIS A 31 15.72 2.32 -11.82
C HIS A 31 14.96 2.55 -10.51
N PHE A 32 14.92 3.81 -10.08
CA PHE A 32 14.00 4.25 -9.02
C PHE A 32 12.59 4.38 -9.58
N TYR A 33 11.60 4.04 -8.77
CA TYR A 33 10.19 4.20 -9.07
C TYR A 33 9.40 4.60 -7.82
N ALA A 34 8.16 4.98 -7.97
CA ALA A 34 7.23 5.14 -6.86
C ALA A 34 5.86 4.59 -7.26
N THR A 35 5.14 4.06 -6.30
CA THR A 35 3.72 3.74 -6.47
C THR A 35 2.89 4.63 -5.56
N ALA A 36 1.71 5.00 -6.05
CA ALA A 36 0.65 5.60 -5.25
C ALA A 36 -0.57 4.67 -5.30
N GLU A 37 -1.09 4.29 -4.16
CA GLU A 37 -2.10 3.24 -4.04
C GLU A 37 -3.20 3.68 -3.07
N PHE A 38 -4.46 3.44 -3.45
CA PHE A 38 -5.61 3.50 -2.57
C PHE A 38 -5.99 2.08 -2.18
N ASN A 39 -6.11 1.82 -0.89
CA ASN A 39 -6.37 0.51 -0.32
C ASN A 39 -7.75 0.49 0.34
N LEU A 40 -8.49 -0.55 0.07
CA LEU A 40 -9.72 -0.90 0.77
C LEU A 40 -9.53 -2.26 1.40
N THR A 41 -9.70 -2.35 2.71
CA THR A 41 -9.68 -3.63 3.42
C THR A 41 -11.02 -3.87 4.08
N GLY A 42 -11.50 -5.08 4.01
CA GLY A 42 -12.77 -5.48 4.59
C GLY A 42 -12.77 -6.93 5.04
N ALA A 43 -13.67 -7.19 6.00
CA ALA A 43 -14.00 -8.48 6.58
C ALA A 43 -12.90 -9.14 7.41
N ASP A 44 -13.13 -9.21 8.70
CA ASP A 44 -12.57 -10.25 9.55
C ASP A 44 -13.13 -11.59 9.11
N TYR A 45 -12.26 -12.58 8.89
CA TYR A 45 -12.67 -13.92 8.42
C TYR A 45 -13.42 -14.74 9.49
N GLN A 46 -13.78 -14.17 10.62
CA GLN A 46 -14.52 -14.83 11.70
C GLN A 46 -16.04 -14.94 11.47
N GLY A 47 -16.53 -14.60 10.28
CA GLY A 47 -17.93 -14.84 9.92
C GLY A 47 -18.43 -13.94 8.80
N TRP A 48 -18.90 -14.56 7.72
CA TRP A 48 -19.65 -13.89 6.65
C TRP A 48 -20.91 -13.26 7.23
N GLY A 49 -20.95 -11.93 7.39
CA GLY A 49 -22.19 -11.23 7.72
C GLY A 49 -22.07 -10.00 8.60
N LYS A 50 -20.99 -9.82 9.34
CA LYS A 50 -20.75 -8.60 10.12
C LYS A 50 -19.26 -8.28 10.06
N PRO A 51 -18.82 -7.38 9.17
CA PRO A 51 -17.44 -6.89 9.20
C PRO A 51 -17.22 -6.12 10.50
N ASP A 52 -16.60 -6.74 11.48
CA ASP A 52 -16.24 -6.08 12.74
C ASP A 52 -15.12 -5.06 12.56
N PHE A 53 -14.48 -5.08 11.39
CA PHE A 53 -13.33 -4.27 11.10
C PHE A 53 -13.19 -4.02 9.59
N GLY A 54 -12.86 -2.80 9.25
CA GLY A 54 -12.51 -2.40 7.89
C GLY A 54 -11.49 -1.28 7.93
N SER A 55 -10.78 -1.06 6.84
CA SER A 55 -9.97 0.14 6.69
C SER A 55 -9.95 0.63 5.25
N TYR A 56 -9.67 1.90 5.10
CA TYR A 56 -9.30 2.49 3.83
C TYR A 56 -8.10 3.40 4.04
N GLY A 57 -7.28 3.52 3.03
CA GLY A 57 -6.08 4.31 3.16
C GLY A 57 -5.36 4.57 1.86
N PHE A 58 -4.33 5.37 1.99
CA PHE A 58 -3.40 5.70 0.93
C PHE A 58 -2.01 5.20 1.26
N THR A 59 -1.35 4.63 0.26
CA THR A 59 0.04 4.20 0.33
C THR A 59 0.85 4.90 -0.74
N VAL A 60 2.00 5.44 -0.38
CA VAL A 60 3.05 5.83 -1.33
C VAL A 60 4.26 4.96 -1.06
N SER A 61 4.78 4.33 -2.10
CA SER A 61 5.90 3.40 -1.97
C SER A 61 7.02 3.81 -2.92
N PRO A 62 7.95 4.67 -2.49
CA PRO A 62 9.20 4.84 -3.20
C PRO A 62 10.00 3.52 -3.17
N GLY A 63 10.60 3.18 -4.30
CA GLY A 63 11.30 1.91 -4.43
C GLY A 63 12.40 1.92 -5.47
N TYR A 64 13.10 0.81 -5.52
CA TYR A 64 14.15 0.55 -6.49
C TYR A 64 13.95 -0.80 -7.15
N ARG A 65 13.88 -0.81 -8.47
CA ARG A 65 13.78 -2.00 -9.31
C ARG A 65 15.17 -2.41 -9.73
N PHE A 66 15.59 -3.62 -9.37
CA PHE A 66 16.93 -4.15 -9.69
C PHE A 66 17.02 -4.64 -11.13
N ASN A 67 15.93 -5.23 -11.61
CA ASN A 67 15.80 -5.77 -12.96
C ASN A 67 14.32 -5.79 -13.37
N GLN A 68 13.99 -6.42 -14.50
CA GLN A 68 12.62 -6.51 -15.01
C GLN A 68 11.64 -7.22 -14.06
N HIS A 69 12.14 -8.00 -13.09
CA HIS A 69 11.31 -8.83 -12.22
C HIS A 69 11.31 -8.36 -10.77
N TRP A 70 12.47 -8.01 -10.20
CA TRP A 70 12.62 -7.78 -8.77
C TRP A 70 12.69 -6.31 -8.41
N ALA A 71 11.95 -5.94 -7.39
CA ALA A 71 12.00 -4.62 -6.79
C ALA A 71 11.90 -4.69 -5.26
N VAL A 72 12.41 -3.64 -4.60
CA VAL A 72 12.20 -3.37 -3.18
C VAL A 72 11.64 -1.97 -3.03
N PHE A 73 10.86 -1.75 -1.96
CA PHE A 73 10.21 -0.47 -1.73
C PHE A 73 9.97 -0.22 -0.24
N VAL A 74 9.71 1.03 0.09
CA VAL A 74 9.38 1.51 1.44
C VAL A 74 7.95 2.03 1.42
N PRO A 75 6.95 1.24 1.84
CA PRO A 75 5.57 1.70 1.89
C PRO A 75 5.37 2.67 3.07
N VAL A 76 4.80 3.81 2.76
CA VAL A 76 4.34 4.82 3.72
C VAL A 76 2.83 4.89 3.58
N ASN A 77 2.11 4.45 4.60
CA ASN A 77 0.65 4.40 4.57
C ASN A 77 0.05 5.45 5.50
N ALA A 78 -1.11 5.92 5.11
CA ALA A 78 -2.04 6.67 5.94
C ALA A 78 -3.39 5.96 5.88
N ASP A 79 -3.73 5.26 6.95
CA ASP A 79 -4.92 4.41 7.04
C ASP A 79 -5.95 4.99 8.01
N VAL A 80 -7.22 4.82 7.69
CA VAL A 80 -8.35 5.03 8.61
C VAL A 80 -8.94 3.66 8.91
N LEU A 81 -8.82 3.24 10.17
CA LEU A 81 -9.35 1.99 10.66
C LEU A 81 -10.77 2.22 11.19
N LEU A 82 -11.74 1.48 10.68
CA LEU A 82 -13.12 1.50 11.14
C LEU A 82 -13.29 0.41 12.20
N LEU A 83 -13.57 0.80 13.42
CA LEU A 83 -13.75 -0.11 14.55
C LEU A 83 -15.22 -0.22 14.89
N ASN A 84 -15.76 -1.42 14.87
CA ASN A 84 -17.11 -1.67 15.37
C ASN A 84 -17.07 -1.76 16.91
N ARG A 85 -16.81 -0.63 17.58
CA ARG A 85 -16.86 -0.52 19.03
C ARG A 85 -18.09 0.29 19.44
N GLN A 86 -18.72 -0.11 20.53
CA GLN A 86 -19.78 0.67 21.22
C GLN A 86 -19.26 1.98 21.86
N SER A 87 -18.09 2.44 21.46
CA SER A 87 -17.46 3.66 22.00
C SER A 87 -17.72 4.85 21.08
N THR A 88 -17.60 6.05 21.62
CA THR A 88 -17.85 7.33 20.97
C THR A 88 -16.94 7.65 19.77
N LYS A 89 -15.86 6.91 19.57
CA LYS A 89 -14.98 7.00 18.39
C LYS A 89 -14.98 5.67 17.64
N ASN A 90 -15.63 5.66 16.48
CA ASN A 90 -15.74 4.47 15.63
C ASN A 90 -14.60 4.36 14.61
N TYR A 91 -13.59 5.22 14.67
CA TYR A 91 -12.45 5.19 13.73
C TYR A 91 -11.15 5.59 14.42
N VAL A 92 -10.04 5.09 13.89
CA VAL A 92 -8.67 5.44 14.29
C VAL A 92 -7.87 5.79 13.04
N GLU A 93 -7.25 6.96 13.04
CA GLU A 93 -6.31 7.37 12.00
C GLU A 93 -4.92 6.86 12.35
N GLN A 94 -4.24 6.22 11.38
CA GLN A 94 -2.92 5.63 11.58
C GLN A 94 -1.96 5.92 10.44
N GLY A 95 -0.70 6.10 10.79
CA GLY A 95 0.40 6.11 9.85
C GLY A 95 1.27 4.87 10.05
N THR A 96 1.61 4.18 8.97
CA THR A 96 2.55 3.05 9.02
C THR A 96 3.68 3.24 8.03
N LEU A 97 4.84 2.75 8.41
CA LEU A 97 6.06 2.72 7.61
C LEU A 97 6.59 1.30 7.59
N GLY A 98 7.14 0.86 6.46
CA GLY A 98 7.61 -0.51 6.37
C GLY A 98 8.64 -0.76 5.27
N LEU A 99 8.80 -2.04 4.99
CA LEU A 99 9.62 -2.54 3.90
C LEU A 99 8.81 -3.56 3.11
N GLY A 100 9.02 -3.56 1.79
CA GLY A 100 8.40 -4.53 0.90
C GLY A 100 9.29 -4.93 -0.25
N GLY A 101 8.86 -5.99 -0.92
CA GLY A 101 9.45 -6.46 -2.15
C GLY A 101 8.38 -6.89 -3.13
N SER A 102 8.71 -6.85 -4.41
CA SER A 102 7.82 -7.37 -5.44
C SER A 102 8.54 -8.16 -6.50
N TYR A 103 7.78 -9.06 -7.12
CA TYR A 103 8.20 -9.85 -8.26
C TYR A 103 7.20 -9.67 -9.40
N THR A 104 7.68 -9.19 -10.53
CA THR A 104 6.85 -8.88 -11.71
C THR A 104 7.02 -9.93 -12.79
N LEU A 105 5.90 -10.47 -13.27
CA LEU A 105 5.79 -11.28 -14.49
C LEU A 105 5.17 -10.45 -15.59
N THR A 106 5.87 -10.32 -16.71
CA THR A 106 5.31 -9.71 -17.92
C THR A 106 4.51 -10.77 -18.69
N MET A 107 3.20 -10.57 -18.81
CA MET A 107 2.33 -11.55 -19.46
C MET A 107 2.25 -11.34 -20.99
N LYS A 108 2.21 -10.10 -21.44
CA LYS A 108 2.23 -9.65 -22.86
C LYS A 108 2.65 -8.19 -22.91
N ASP A 109 2.82 -7.65 -24.11
CA ASP A 109 3.36 -6.31 -24.37
C ASP A 109 2.74 -5.15 -23.58
N HIS A 110 1.55 -5.34 -23.01
CA HIS A 110 0.81 -4.30 -22.29
C HIS A 110 0.26 -4.73 -20.93
N MET A 111 0.61 -5.93 -20.45
CA MET A 111 0.10 -6.45 -19.15
C MET A 111 1.23 -7.02 -18.32
N ALA A 112 1.20 -6.70 -17.04
CA ALA A 112 2.10 -7.29 -16.04
C ALA A 112 1.32 -7.78 -14.83
N LEU A 113 1.78 -8.89 -14.27
CA LEU A 113 1.33 -9.42 -12.99
C LEU A 113 2.45 -9.18 -11.99
N GLU A 114 2.15 -8.51 -10.88
CA GLU A 114 3.12 -8.23 -9.83
C GLU A 114 2.68 -8.86 -8.51
N PHE A 115 3.53 -9.71 -7.95
CA PHE A 115 3.37 -10.26 -6.61
C PHE A 115 4.06 -9.32 -5.63
N VAL A 116 3.33 -8.88 -4.62
CA VAL A 116 3.79 -7.88 -3.65
C VAL A 116 3.71 -8.46 -2.25
N VAL A 117 4.77 -8.27 -1.47
CA VAL A 117 4.78 -8.56 -0.04
C VAL A 117 5.38 -7.38 0.71
N SER A 118 4.79 -7.02 1.84
CA SER A 118 5.35 -5.97 2.71
C SER A 118 5.02 -6.21 4.19
N GLY A 119 5.88 -5.66 5.04
CA GLY A 119 5.67 -5.59 6.48
C GLY A 119 5.77 -4.14 6.94
N ASN A 120 4.76 -3.65 7.65
CA ASN A 120 4.61 -2.26 8.06
C ASN A 120 4.35 -2.18 9.56
N SER A 121 4.91 -1.16 10.22
CA SER A 121 4.68 -0.87 11.63
C SER A 121 4.16 0.54 11.79
N THR A 122 3.30 0.77 12.77
CA THR A 122 2.83 2.11 13.10
C THR A 122 3.99 2.96 13.61
N TYR A 123 4.12 4.18 13.10
CA TYR A 123 5.11 5.18 13.56
C TYR A 123 4.46 6.36 14.27
N ILE A 124 3.15 6.54 14.15
CA ILE A 124 2.40 7.57 14.87
C ILE A 124 1.80 6.91 16.12
N LYS A 125 2.13 7.43 17.30
CA LYS A 125 1.50 6.97 18.54
C LYS A 125 0.01 7.28 18.52
N SER A 126 -0.80 6.26 18.63
CA SER A 126 -2.25 6.35 18.77
C SER A 126 -2.76 5.30 19.73
N ASP A 127 -4.08 5.27 19.94
CA ASP A 127 -4.73 4.31 20.83
C ASP A 127 -4.60 2.85 20.33
N LEU A 128 -4.27 2.65 19.04
CA LEU A 128 -4.06 1.35 18.44
C LEU A 128 -2.78 1.34 17.59
N ASN A 129 -1.71 0.80 18.15
CA ASN A 129 -0.48 0.56 17.40
C ASN A 129 -0.45 -0.90 16.95
N TYR A 130 0.04 -1.17 15.74
CA TYR A 130 0.03 -2.51 15.17
C TYR A 130 1.18 -2.73 14.17
N PHE A 131 1.44 -4.00 13.91
CA PHE A 131 2.18 -4.47 12.75
C PHE A 131 1.19 -4.98 11.69
N LYS A 132 1.39 -4.64 10.42
CA LYS A 132 0.59 -5.09 9.27
C LYS A 132 1.51 -5.80 8.28
N ALA A 133 1.27 -7.08 8.04
CA ALA A 133 1.86 -7.80 6.91
C ALA A 133 0.85 -7.81 5.76
N LYS A 134 1.31 -7.58 4.53
CA LYS A 134 0.48 -7.58 3.31
C LYS A 134 1.08 -8.54 2.30
N ALA A 135 0.21 -9.31 1.64
CA ALA A 135 0.53 -10.05 0.43
C ALA A 135 -0.55 -9.77 -0.62
N ALA A 136 -0.15 -9.35 -1.82
CA ALA A 136 -1.08 -8.97 -2.87
C ALA A 136 -0.58 -9.38 -4.26
N VAL A 137 -1.52 -9.47 -5.19
CA VAL A 137 -1.26 -9.65 -6.63
C VAL A 137 -1.88 -8.47 -7.36
N ASN A 138 -1.06 -7.70 -8.05
CA ASN A 138 -1.45 -6.54 -8.81
C ASN A 138 -1.45 -6.85 -10.32
N PHE A 139 -2.48 -6.43 -11.01
CA PHE A 139 -2.59 -6.44 -12.47
C PHE A 139 -2.33 -5.04 -13.00
N GLY A 140 -1.20 -4.84 -13.65
CA GLY A 140 -0.79 -3.58 -14.25
C GLY A 140 -1.07 -3.51 -15.74
N PHE A 141 -1.45 -2.33 -16.22
CA PHE A 141 -1.63 -2.03 -17.63
C PHE A 141 -0.57 -1.02 -18.05
N HIS A 142 0.36 -1.41 -18.91
CA HIS A 142 1.38 -0.50 -19.40
C HIS A 142 0.77 0.54 -20.35
N GLY A 143 0.63 1.76 -19.87
CA GLY A 143 0.08 2.91 -20.58
C GLY A 143 1.01 4.12 -20.60
N LEU A 144 0.55 5.21 -21.17
CA LEU A 144 1.28 6.47 -21.32
C LEU A 144 1.63 7.10 -19.96
N GLY A 145 2.91 7.22 -19.64
CA GLY A 145 3.42 8.04 -18.53
C GLY A 145 3.27 7.49 -17.11
N GLY A 146 2.70 6.30 -16.95
CA GLY A 146 2.51 5.60 -15.69
C GLY A 146 1.75 4.32 -15.91
N THR A 147 1.86 3.37 -14.99
CA THR A 147 1.16 2.09 -15.10
C THR A 147 0.06 2.01 -14.05
N PRO A 148 -1.22 2.20 -14.43
CA PRO A 148 -2.31 1.92 -13.53
C PRO A 148 -2.42 0.42 -13.25
N TYR A 149 -2.79 0.06 -12.04
CA TYR A 149 -3.02 -1.31 -11.65
C TYR A 149 -4.21 -1.46 -10.69
N VAL A 150 -4.75 -2.66 -10.69
CA VAL A 150 -5.72 -3.13 -9.71
C VAL A 150 -5.14 -4.36 -9.04
N GLY A 151 -5.23 -4.42 -7.73
CA GLY A 151 -4.71 -5.54 -6.96
C GLY A 151 -5.75 -6.14 -6.03
N ILE A 152 -5.53 -7.40 -5.72
CA ILE A 152 -6.24 -8.13 -4.68
C ILE A 152 -5.22 -8.79 -3.77
N GLY A 153 -5.46 -8.77 -2.48
CA GLY A 153 -4.53 -9.34 -1.52
C GLY A 153 -5.18 -9.66 -0.18
N CYS A 154 -4.31 -9.99 0.75
CA CYS A 154 -4.66 -10.15 2.15
C CYS A 154 -3.69 -9.38 3.03
N SER A 155 -4.19 -8.88 4.14
CA SER A 155 -3.42 -8.20 5.16
C SER A 155 -3.65 -8.87 6.50
N TYR A 156 -2.56 -9.18 7.19
CA TYR A 156 -2.57 -9.63 8.58
C TYR A 156 -2.17 -8.46 9.46
N LEU A 157 -3.04 -8.09 10.40
CA LEU A 157 -2.84 -7.01 11.33
C LEU A 157 -2.69 -7.59 12.73
N SER A 158 -1.55 -7.33 13.37
CA SER A 158 -1.24 -7.74 14.73
C SER A 158 -1.06 -6.51 15.62
N PRO A 159 -2.01 -6.20 16.50
CA PRO A 159 -1.92 -5.07 17.44
C PRO A 159 -0.80 -5.29 18.45
N TYR A 160 -0.11 -4.21 18.81
CA TYR A 160 0.86 -4.26 19.89
C TYR A 160 0.14 -4.22 21.26
N GLY A 161 0.49 -5.16 22.12
CA GLY A 161 -0.14 -5.34 23.43
C GLY A 161 -1.49 -6.04 23.35
N ASN A 162 -2.17 -6.16 24.48
CA ASN A 162 -3.45 -6.90 24.59
C ASN A 162 -4.68 -6.03 24.28
N VAL A 163 -4.56 -5.08 23.35
CA VAL A 163 -5.63 -4.10 23.08
C VAL A 163 -6.70 -4.65 22.13
N ALA A 164 -6.33 -5.55 21.23
CA ALA A 164 -7.24 -6.19 20.27
C ALA A 164 -6.65 -7.52 19.79
N ASN A 165 -7.50 -8.37 19.22
CA ASN A 165 -7.06 -9.61 18.59
C ASN A 165 -6.47 -9.34 17.20
N ASP A 166 -5.59 -10.25 16.75
CA ASP A 166 -5.07 -10.28 15.39
C ASP A 166 -6.21 -10.38 14.36
N LYS A 167 -6.03 -9.72 13.22
CA LYS A 167 -7.03 -9.66 12.16
C LYS A 167 -6.43 -10.07 10.82
N LEU A 168 -7.09 -10.99 10.13
CA LEU A 168 -6.83 -11.28 8.73
C LEU A 168 -7.92 -10.61 7.89
N MET A 169 -7.50 -9.82 6.90
CA MET A 169 -8.39 -9.01 6.09
C MET A 169 -8.13 -9.25 4.60
N LEU A 170 -9.18 -9.20 3.81
CA LEU A 170 -9.06 -9.08 2.36
C LEU A 170 -8.79 -7.62 2.00
N GLU A 171 -7.97 -7.40 0.98
CA GLU A 171 -7.56 -6.08 0.53
C GLU A 171 -7.75 -5.96 -0.98
N ILE A 172 -8.34 -4.84 -1.41
CA ILE A 172 -8.42 -4.43 -2.82
C ILE A 172 -7.61 -3.15 -2.97
N ASN A 173 -6.74 -3.12 -3.95
CA ASN A 173 -5.83 -2.02 -4.21
C ASN A 173 -6.11 -1.42 -5.58
N PHE A 174 -6.10 -0.09 -5.64
CA PHE A 174 -6.12 0.67 -6.89
C PHE A 174 -4.91 1.58 -6.88
N GLY A 175 -4.02 1.40 -7.80
CA GLY A 175 -2.76 2.11 -7.75
C GLY A 175 -2.24 2.55 -9.11
N PHE A 176 -1.15 3.27 -9.01
CA PHE A 176 -0.47 3.86 -10.13
C PHE A 176 1.04 3.80 -9.90
N THR A 177 1.79 3.27 -10.86
CA THR A 177 3.26 3.25 -10.81
C THR A 177 3.80 4.39 -11.64
N ILE A 178 4.68 5.19 -11.04
CA ILE A 178 5.37 6.31 -11.66
C ILE A 178 6.83 5.89 -11.85
N PHE A 179 7.33 5.98 -13.05
CA PHE A 179 8.70 5.65 -13.44
C PHE A 179 9.56 6.88 -13.57
#